data_02b3ab2036e948f36fd91dcce060b33b
#
_entry.id   02b3ab2036e948f36fd91dcce060b33b
#
_cell.length_a   1.000
_cell.length_b   1.000
_cell.length_c   1.000
_cell.angle_alpha   90.00
_cell.angle_beta   90.00
_cell.angle_gamma   90.00
#
_symmetry.space_group_name_H-M   'P 1'
#
loop_
_entity.id
_entity.type
_entity.pdbx_description
1 polymer ?
#
loop_
_entity_poly.entity_id
_entity_poly.type
_entity_poly.pdbx_seq_one_letter_code
_entity_poly.pdbx_strand_id
1 'polypeptide(L)'
;MKRLLGEAGFFAYEQSLTQPVTRALRVNLLHFKDGVPPCAIEGMGCAVPWARGAYFVEGDARPGLSPLHEGGLFYLQEPSAMTAVSVLDPQPGERVLDLCAAPGGKSTQIAALCAAQEL
;
A
#
# COMPACT_ATOMS: atom_id res chain seq x y z
N MET A 1 -9.16 20.11 16.82
CA MET A 1 -8.60 18.85 17.36
C MET A 1 -8.68 18.79 18.89
N LYS A 2 -8.04 19.71 19.64
CA LYS A 2 -8.06 19.67 21.14
C LYS A 2 -9.48 19.63 21.73
N ARG A 3 -10.44 20.38 21.17
CA ARG A 3 -11.86 20.34 21.57
C ARG A 3 -12.56 19.00 21.32
N LEU A 4 -12.11 18.23 20.33
CA LEU A 4 -12.71 16.92 19.99
C LEU A 4 -12.11 15.77 20.80
N LEU A 5 -10.80 15.83 21.03
CA LEU A 5 -10.03 14.75 21.65
C LEU A 5 -9.87 14.90 23.17
N GLY A 6 -10.18 16.07 23.73
CA GLY A 6 -9.78 16.43 25.06
C GLY A 6 -8.25 16.65 25.20
N GLU A 7 -7.76 16.99 26.38
CA GLU A 7 -6.34 17.25 26.56
C GLU A 7 -5.46 16.00 26.42
N ALA A 8 -5.86 14.91 27.05
CA ALA A 8 -5.11 13.65 26.99
C ALA A 8 -5.06 13.05 25.57
N GLY A 9 -6.21 13.05 24.87
CA GLY A 9 -6.27 12.59 23.48
C GLY A 9 -5.49 13.48 22.50
N PHE A 10 -5.50 14.79 22.74
CA PHE A 10 -4.71 15.73 21.94
C PHE A 10 -3.20 15.53 22.16
N PHE A 11 -2.77 15.31 23.39
CA PHE A 11 -1.38 15.00 23.69
C PHE A 11 -0.92 13.70 23.01
N ALA A 12 -1.73 12.63 23.09
CA ALA A 12 -1.44 11.38 22.40
C ALA A 12 -1.35 11.57 20.87
N TYR A 13 -2.22 12.38 20.29
CA TYR A 13 -2.15 12.75 18.88
C TYR A 13 -0.86 13.51 18.53
N GLU A 14 -0.47 14.51 19.31
CA GLU A 14 0.81 15.23 19.11
C GLU A 14 2.01 14.28 19.17
N GLN A 15 2.02 13.37 20.15
CA GLN A 15 3.07 12.35 20.25
C GLN A 15 3.12 11.44 19.01
N SER A 16 1.97 11.08 18.44
CA SER A 16 1.93 10.23 17.26
C SER A 16 2.56 10.90 16.02
N LEU A 17 2.51 12.23 15.93
CA LEU A 17 3.10 12.98 14.80
C LEU A 17 4.64 12.97 14.82
N THR A 18 5.25 12.64 15.96
CA THR A 18 6.72 12.54 16.10
C THR A 18 7.24 11.14 15.77
N GLN A 19 6.35 10.16 15.59
CA GLN A 19 6.74 8.79 15.23
C GLN A 19 7.13 8.70 13.76
N PRO A 20 8.06 7.81 13.41
CA PRO A 20 8.39 7.55 12.00
C PRO A 20 7.15 7.12 11.21
N VAL A 21 7.03 7.62 10.00
CA VAL A 21 5.95 7.19 9.10
C VAL A 21 6.15 5.73 8.70
N THR A 22 5.13 4.92 8.91
CA THR A 22 5.14 3.53 8.45
C THR A 22 5.09 3.49 6.93
N ARG A 23 6.07 2.83 6.33
CA ARG A 23 6.20 2.70 4.87
C ARG A 23 5.87 1.28 4.45
N ALA A 24 5.32 1.15 3.26
CA ALA A 24 5.08 -0.15 2.65
C ALA A 24 5.26 -0.10 1.13
N LEU A 25 5.35 -1.27 0.55
CA LEU A 25 5.30 -1.47 -0.88
C LEU A 25 4.23 -2.52 -1.22
N ARG A 26 3.71 -2.46 -2.42
CA ARG A 26 2.75 -3.43 -2.95
C ARG A 26 3.26 -4.00 -4.26
N VAL A 27 3.49 -5.30 -4.27
CA VAL A 27 3.94 -6.06 -5.44
C VAL A 27 2.87 -5.98 -6.54
N ASN A 28 3.29 -5.86 -7.78
CA ASN A 28 2.38 -5.80 -8.91
C ASN A 28 1.82 -7.18 -9.23
N LEU A 29 0.57 -7.41 -8.85
CA LEU A 29 -0.12 -8.70 -9.04
C LEU A 29 -0.38 -9.04 -10.51
N LEU A 30 -0.25 -8.09 -11.43
CA LEU A 30 -0.30 -8.37 -12.87
C LEU A 30 0.92 -9.17 -13.35
N HIS A 31 2.05 -8.98 -12.67
CA HIS A 31 3.29 -9.72 -12.94
C HIS A 31 3.47 -10.93 -12.00
N PHE A 32 3.05 -10.79 -10.74
CA PHE A 32 3.27 -11.78 -9.69
C PHE A 32 1.95 -12.11 -8.98
N LYS A 33 1.21 -13.04 -9.55
CA LYS A 33 -0.15 -13.40 -9.12
C LYS A 33 -0.26 -13.89 -7.67
N ASP A 34 0.79 -14.53 -7.18
CA ASP A 34 0.89 -14.97 -5.77
C ASP A 34 1.21 -13.83 -4.81
N GLY A 35 1.57 -12.65 -5.34
CA GLY A 35 1.97 -11.50 -4.55
C GLY A 35 3.39 -11.60 -3.99
N VAL A 36 4.16 -12.57 -4.46
CA VAL A 36 5.56 -12.79 -4.04
C VAL A 36 6.50 -12.33 -5.15
N PRO A 37 7.43 -11.40 -4.91
CA PRO A 37 8.38 -10.98 -5.92
C PRO A 37 9.41 -12.10 -6.17
N PRO A 38 9.91 -12.25 -7.42
CA PRO A 38 10.86 -13.31 -7.78
C PRO A 38 12.28 -13.06 -7.26
N CYS A 39 12.52 -11.90 -6.70
CA CYS A 39 13.80 -11.48 -6.17
C CYS A 39 13.62 -10.65 -4.90
N ALA A 40 14.68 -10.54 -4.11
CA ALA A 40 14.68 -9.72 -2.91
C ALA A 40 14.50 -8.23 -3.27
N ILE A 41 13.57 -7.57 -2.61
CA ILE A 41 13.42 -6.12 -2.64
C ILE A 41 14.05 -5.59 -1.34
N GLU A 42 14.91 -4.59 -1.48
CA GLU A 42 15.59 -3.99 -0.33
C GLU A 42 14.61 -3.49 0.73
N GLY A 43 14.81 -3.92 1.97
CA GLY A 43 13.99 -3.54 3.11
C GLY A 43 12.58 -4.11 3.12
N MET A 44 12.26 -5.07 2.26
CA MET A 44 10.96 -5.74 2.30
C MET A 44 10.87 -6.60 3.56
N GLY A 45 9.97 -6.22 4.46
CA GLY A 45 9.71 -6.85 5.74
C GLY A 45 8.49 -7.78 5.72
N CYS A 46 7.76 -7.82 6.83
CA CYS A 46 6.58 -8.68 6.95
C CYS A 46 5.41 -8.18 6.08
N ALA A 47 4.50 -9.09 5.74
CA ALA A 47 3.31 -8.77 4.96
C ALA A 47 2.38 -7.80 5.70
N VAL A 48 1.73 -6.92 4.95
CA VAL A 48 0.64 -6.07 5.44
C VAL A 48 -0.63 -6.94 5.53
N PRO A 49 -1.18 -7.20 6.74
CA PRO A 49 -2.22 -8.22 6.94
C PRO A 49 -3.51 -7.99 6.15
N TRP A 50 -3.82 -6.74 5.82
CA TRP A 50 -5.06 -6.36 5.15
C TRP A 50 -4.92 -6.10 3.65
N ALA A 51 -3.72 -6.26 3.08
CA ALA A 51 -3.51 -5.95 1.66
C ALA A 51 -2.68 -7.05 0.99
N ARG A 52 -3.31 -7.78 0.07
CA ARG A 52 -2.66 -8.85 -0.69
C ARG A 52 -1.45 -8.33 -1.45
N GLY A 53 -0.32 -9.03 -1.34
CA GLY A 53 0.92 -8.68 -2.02
C GLY A 53 1.59 -7.41 -1.49
N ALA A 54 1.19 -6.93 -0.32
CA ALA A 54 1.78 -5.76 0.31
C ALA A 54 2.70 -6.15 1.47
N TYR A 55 3.79 -5.41 1.63
CA TYR A 55 4.83 -5.65 2.62
C TYR A 55 5.28 -4.35 3.25
N PHE A 56 5.53 -4.36 4.55
CA PHE A 56 6.15 -3.22 5.22
C PHE A 56 7.58 -3.02 4.73
N VAL A 57 8.04 -1.76 4.71
CA VAL A 57 9.43 -1.41 4.42
C VAL A 57 10.14 -1.09 5.72
N GLU A 58 11.18 -1.84 6.02
CA GLU A 58 11.93 -1.76 7.28
C GLU A 58 13.19 -0.91 7.15
N GLY A 59 13.62 -0.36 8.28
CA GLY A 59 14.84 0.43 8.39
C GLY A 59 14.84 1.67 7.49
N ASP A 60 16.03 2.04 7.04
CA ASP A 60 16.28 3.20 6.16
C ASP A 60 16.30 2.83 4.67
N ALA A 61 15.84 1.61 4.33
CA ALA A 61 15.81 1.15 2.95
C ALA A 61 15.03 2.12 2.04
N ARG A 62 15.49 2.27 0.81
CA ARG A 62 14.92 3.15 -0.21
C ARG A 62 14.55 2.39 -1.49
N PRO A 63 13.61 1.43 -1.40
CA PRO A 63 13.27 0.60 -2.55
C PRO A 63 12.79 1.40 -3.77
N GLY A 64 12.29 2.62 -3.58
CA GLY A 64 11.92 3.52 -4.68
C GLY A 64 13.05 3.95 -5.59
N LEU A 65 14.31 3.78 -5.18
CA LEU A 65 15.48 4.03 -6.02
C LEU A 65 15.90 2.79 -6.82
N SER A 66 15.21 1.67 -6.64
CA SER A 66 15.53 0.41 -7.33
C SER A 66 15.04 0.43 -8.78
N PRO A 67 15.81 -0.15 -9.72
CA PRO A 67 15.32 -0.41 -11.09
C PRO A 67 14.05 -1.26 -11.12
N LEU A 68 13.79 -2.06 -10.11
CA LEU A 68 12.57 -2.85 -9.99
C LEU A 68 11.32 -1.96 -9.80
N HIS A 69 11.47 -0.84 -9.08
CA HIS A 69 10.42 0.16 -8.95
C HIS A 69 10.16 0.87 -10.28
N GLU A 70 11.22 1.31 -10.97
CA GLU A 70 11.13 1.91 -12.30
C GLU A 70 10.51 0.95 -13.33
N GLY A 71 10.80 -0.35 -13.20
CA GLY A 71 10.21 -1.42 -14.02
C GLY A 71 8.76 -1.77 -13.67
N GLY A 72 8.15 -1.12 -12.67
CA GLY A 72 6.76 -1.34 -12.28
C GLY A 72 6.48 -2.67 -11.57
N LEU A 73 7.51 -3.30 -10.99
CA LEU A 73 7.35 -4.57 -10.28
C LEU A 73 6.64 -4.42 -8.94
N PHE A 74 6.71 -3.24 -8.36
CA PHE A 74 5.99 -2.88 -7.14
C PHE A 74 5.67 -1.37 -7.12
N TYR A 75 4.76 -0.99 -6.26
CA TYR A 75 4.34 0.39 -6.01
C TYR A 75 4.56 0.74 -4.54
N LEU A 76 5.16 1.89 -4.25
CA LEU A 76 5.28 2.39 -2.89
C LEU A 76 3.96 3.01 -2.46
N GLN A 77 3.39 2.50 -1.39
CA GLN A 77 2.10 2.95 -0.90
C GLN A 77 2.07 2.87 0.63
N GLU A 78 1.52 3.89 1.24
CA GLU A 78 1.31 3.91 2.67
C GLU A 78 0.27 2.84 3.07
N PRO A 79 0.51 2.05 4.13
CA PRO A 79 -0.32 0.88 4.46
C PRO A 79 -1.80 1.22 4.69
N SER A 80 -2.10 2.35 5.36
CA SER A 80 -3.48 2.75 5.61
C SER A 80 -4.23 3.09 4.32
N ALA A 81 -3.53 3.64 3.32
CA ALA A 81 -4.13 3.96 2.02
C ALA A 81 -4.56 2.70 1.23
N MET A 82 -3.98 1.54 1.52
CA MET A 82 -4.37 0.25 0.92
C MET A 82 -5.71 -0.26 1.46
N THR A 83 -6.09 0.13 2.68
CA THR A 83 -7.30 -0.35 3.36
C THR A 83 -8.56 -0.08 2.55
N ALA A 84 -8.67 1.08 1.90
CA ALA A 84 -9.86 1.45 1.12
C ALA A 84 -10.17 0.43 0.02
N VAL A 85 -9.15 -0.02 -0.71
CA VAL A 85 -9.31 -1.01 -1.79
C VAL A 85 -9.50 -2.42 -1.23
N SER A 86 -8.85 -2.74 -0.11
CA SER A 86 -9.03 -4.03 0.56
C SER A 86 -10.45 -4.21 1.11
N VAL A 87 -11.07 -3.12 1.59
CA VAL A 87 -12.48 -3.14 2.04
C VAL A 87 -13.45 -3.15 0.86
N LEU A 88 -13.10 -2.46 -0.24
CA LEU A 88 -13.90 -2.47 -1.46
C LEU A 88 -13.96 -3.87 -2.08
N ASP A 89 -12.86 -4.63 -1.99
CA ASP A 89 -12.71 -5.99 -2.53
C ASP A 89 -13.21 -6.13 -3.99
N PRO A 90 -12.64 -5.33 -4.92
CA PRO A 90 -13.15 -5.28 -6.29
C PRO A 90 -12.94 -6.61 -7.00
N GLN A 91 -14.02 -7.10 -7.66
CA GLN A 91 -14.03 -8.38 -8.35
C GLN A 91 -13.80 -8.21 -9.86
N PRO A 92 -13.32 -9.26 -10.57
CA PRO A 92 -13.19 -9.26 -12.02
C PRO A 92 -14.50 -8.90 -12.72
N GLY A 93 -14.38 -8.08 -13.77
CA GLY A 93 -15.54 -7.61 -14.54
C GLY A 93 -16.30 -6.43 -13.91
N GLU A 94 -15.98 -6.04 -12.69
CA GLU A 94 -16.58 -4.86 -12.06
C GLU A 94 -16.07 -3.55 -12.67
N ARG A 95 -16.97 -2.58 -12.76
CA ARG A 95 -16.65 -1.21 -13.17
C ARG A 95 -16.52 -0.34 -11.95
N VAL A 96 -15.31 0.06 -11.63
CA VAL A 96 -14.98 0.88 -10.44
C VAL A 96 -14.62 2.31 -10.88
N LEU A 97 -15.23 3.30 -10.24
CA LEU A 97 -14.92 4.71 -10.41
C LEU A 97 -14.05 5.18 -9.23
N ASP A 98 -12.82 5.58 -9.51
CA ASP A 98 -11.93 6.20 -8.53
C ASP A 98 -11.93 7.73 -8.70
N LEU A 99 -12.63 8.42 -7.79
CA LEU A 99 -12.72 9.89 -7.77
C LEU A 99 -11.44 10.56 -7.22
N CYS A 100 -10.51 9.79 -6.65
CA CYS A 100 -9.25 10.25 -6.08
C CYS A 100 -8.06 9.53 -6.72
N ALA A 101 -8.09 9.35 -8.05
CA ALA A 101 -7.17 8.49 -8.79
C ALA A 101 -5.69 8.90 -8.71
N ALA A 102 -5.39 10.19 -8.62
CA ALA A 102 -4.00 10.66 -8.51
C ALA A 102 -3.45 10.48 -7.08
N PRO A 103 -2.20 10.05 -6.92
CA PRO A 103 -1.16 9.68 -7.89
C PRO A 103 -1.24 8.24 -8.44
N GLY A 104 -2.29 7.49 -8.20
CA GLY A 104 -2.51 6.17 -8.78
C GLY A 104 -2.48 4.99 -7.82
N GLY A 105 -2.18 5.18 -6.54
CA GLY A 105 -2.03 4.09 -5.58
C GLY A 105 -3.26 3.19 -5.45
N LYS A 106 -4.46 3.77 -5.36
CA LYS A 106 -5.73 3.01 -5.28
C LYS A 106 -6.14 2.47 -6.65
N SER A 107 -6.07 3.30 -7.69
CA SER A 107 -6.43 2.90 -9.06
C SER A 107 -5.61 1.70 -9.56
N THR A 108 -4.29 1.70 -9.32
CA THR A 108 -3.42 0.58 -9.70
C THR A 108 -3.65 -0.67 -8.83
N GLN A 109 -4.05 -0.50 -7.57
CA GLN A 109 -4.43 -1.61 -6.70
C GLN A 109 -5.72 -2.27 -7.18
N ILE A 110 -6.74 -1.48 -7.50
CA ILE A 110 -8.02 -1.96 -8.07
C ILE A 110 -7.76 -2.71 -9.37
N ALA A 111 -7.03 -2.10 -10.31
CA ALA A 111 -6.72 -2.72 -11.59
C ALA A 111 -5.99 -4.05 -11.44
N ALA A 112 -5.01 -4.13 -10.54
CA ALA A 112 -4.27 -5.37 -10.28
C ALA A 112 -5.15 -6.46 -9.67
N LEU A 113 -6.08 -6.15 -8.78
CA LEU A 113 -7.00 -7.12 -8.19
C LEU A 113 -8.04 -7.61 -9.21
N CYS A 114 -8.65 -6.72 -9.97
CA CYS A 114 -9.61 -7.08 -11.01
C CYS A 114 -8.98 -8.00 -12.07
N ALA A 115 -7.76 -7.70 -12.54
CA ALA A 115 -7.11 -8.48 -13.58
C ALA A 115 -6.42 -9.75 -13.07
N ALA A 116 -5.95 -9.81 -11.83
CA ALA A 116 -5.23 -10.96 -11.30
C ALA A 116 -6.09 -12.22 -11.15
N GLN A 117 -7.40 -12.10 -11.23
CA GLN A 117 -8.34 -13.23 -11.12
C GLN A 117 -8.81 -13.75 -12.49
N GLU A 118 -8.62 -13.01 -13.58
CA GLU A 118 -9.06 -13.42 -14.93
C GLU A 118 -8.04 -14.26 -15.70
N LEU A 119 -6.85 -14.42 -15.17
CA LEU A 119 -5.74 -15.17 -15.79
C LEU A 119 -5.38 -16.39 -14.95
#